data_e3769060c0a84fce0aa30d221a2fc691
#
_entry.id   e3769060c0a84fce0aa30d221a2fc691
#
_cell.length_a   1.000
_cell.length_b   1.000
_cell.length_c   1.000
_cell.angle_alpha   90.00
_cell.angle_beta   90.00
_cell.angle_gamma   90.00
#
_symmetry.space_group_name_H-M   'P 1'
#
loop_
_entity.id
_entity.type
_entity.pdbx_description
1 polymer ?
#
loop_
_entity_poly.entity_id
_entity_poly.type
_entity_poly.pdbx_seq_one_letter_code
_entity_poly.pdbx_strand_id
1 'polypeptide(L)'
;YKMSVEKAYSTDSNMLGATHEAKDLEFLNSGIKIVKPIMGVAFWDENVEVKPEEVSVRFEEGVPVALNGKEYADPVELFLEANRIGGRHGLGMSDQIENRIIEAKSRGIYEAPGMALFHIAYERLVTGIHNEDTIEQYRINGLRLGRLLYQGRWFDSQALMLRETAQRWVAKAITGEVTLEPV
;
A
#
# COMPACT_ATOMS: atom_id res chain seq x y z
N TYR A 1 -20.11 11.10 -19.64
CA TYR A 1 -19.24 11.59 -18.55
C TYR A 1 -19.18 13.11 -18.61
N LYS A 2 -19.73 13.83 -17.60
CA LYS A 2 -19.47 15.27 -17.44
C LYS A 2 -18.07 15.41 -16.84
N MET A 3 -17.11 15.76 -17.65
CA MET A 3 -15.79 16.20 -17.16
C MET A 3 -15.98 17.60 -16.56
N SER A 4 -15.86 17.73 -15.24
CA SER A 4 -15.83 19.04 -14.61
C SER A 4 -14.40 19.57 -14.65
N VAL A 5 -14.23 20.76 -15.20
CA VAL A 5 -12.95 21.50 -15.26
C VAL A 5 -12.53 22.00 -13.86
N GLU A 6 -13.41 21.90 -12.87
CA GLU A 6 -13.29 22.49 -11.54
C GLU A 6 -12.55 21.60 -10.51
N LYS A 7 -12.15 20.37 -10.86
CA LYS A 7 -11.39 19.55 -9.91
C LYS A 7 -9.94 20.04 -9.85
N ALA A 8 -9.48 20.31 -8.63
CA ALA A 8 -8.14 20.75 -8.33
C ALA A 8 -7.04 19.72 -8.65
N TYR A 9 -7.41 18.47 -8.94
CA TYR A 9 -6.54 17.34 -9.28
C TYR A 9 -7.31 16.25 -10.05
N SER A 10 -6.60 15.27 -10.62
CA SER A 10 -7.20 14.04 -11.17
C SER A 10 -7.02 12.88 -10.21
N THR A 11 -7.87 11.87 -10.35
CA THR A 11 -7.88 10.68 -9.50
C THR A 11 -8.04 9.44 -10.34
N ASP A 12 -7.12 8.48 -10.18
CA ASP A 12 -7.21 7.12 -10.67
C ASP A 12 -7.27 6.15 -9.51
N SER A 13 -8.10 5.10 -9.60
CA SER A 13 -8.27 4.16 -8.50
C SER A 13 -8.61 2.76 -8.96
N ASN A 14 -8.20 1.80 -8.14
CA ASN A 14 -8.63 0.41 -8.17
C ASN A 14 -8.71 -0.14 -6.74
N MET A 15 -8.97 -1.45 -6.58
CA MET A 15 -9.09 -2.06 -5.25
C MET A 15 -7.79 -2.01 -4.41
N LEU A 16 -6.63 -1.85 -5.02
CA LEU A 16 -5.34 -1.83 -4.32
C LEU A 16 -4.95 -0.42 -3.86
N GLY A 17 -5.50 0.62 -4.48
CA GLY A 17 -5.17 1.99 -4.11
C GLY A 17 -5.76 3.04 -5.03
N ALA A 18 -5.56 4.29 -4.65
CA ALA A 18 -5.92 5.46 -5.42
C ALA A 18 -4.72 6.41 -5.55
N THR A 19 -4.65 7.08 -6.69
CA THR A 19 -3.65 8.12 -6.98
C THR A 19 -4.37 9.43 -7.24
N HIS A 20 -3.92 10.49 -6.57
CA HIS A 20 -4.34 11.86 -6.83
C HIS A 20 -3.14 12.62 -7.37
N GLU A 21 -3.27 13.19 -8.56
CA GLU A 21 -2.15 13.86 -9.25
C GLU A 21 -2.62 14.99 -10.17
N ALA A 22 -1.68 15.70 -10.76
CA ALA A 22 -1.88 16.78 -11.72
C ALA A 22 -2.51 18.07 -11.14
N LYS A 23 -2.63 19.09 -11.98
CA LYS A 23 -3.22 20.41 -11.67
C LYS A 23 -2.57 21.04 -10.43
N ASP A 24 -3.37 21.35 -9.40
CA ASP A 24 -2.92 22.06 -8.20
C ASP A 24 -1.92 21.25 -7.36
N LEU A 25 -1.89 19.90 -7.54
CA LEU A 25 -0.90 19.05 -6.90
C LEU A 25 0.51 19.18 -7.50
N GLU A 26 0.65 19.69 -8.72
CA GLU A 26 1.97 20.01 -9.31
C GLU A 26 2.67 21.17 -8.60
N PHE A 27 1.95 21.98 -7.82
CA PHE A 27 2.54 22.97 -6.95
C PHE A 27 3.07 22.31 -5.68
N LEU A 28 4.39 22.14 -5.59
CA LEU A 28 5.07 21.42 -4.52
C LEU A 28 4.84 22.01 -3.11
N ASN A 29 4.37 23.24 -3.02
CA ASN A 29 4.08 23.94 -1.76
C ASN A 29 2.63 23.82 -1.31
N SER A 30 1.76 23.16 -2.07
CA SER A 30 0.39 22.86 -1.62
C SER A 30 0.40 21.75 -0.56
N GLY A 31 -0.49 21.84 0.44
CA GLY A 31 -0.59 20.82 1.49
C GLY A 31 -1.43 19.60 1.07
N ILE A 32 -1.27 18.47 1.78
CA ILE A 32 -2.05 17.24 1.56
C ILE A 32 -3.57 17.46 1.70
N LYS A 33 -3.98 18.47 2.47
CA LYS A 33 -5.38 18.82 2.75
C LYS A 33 -6.19 19.22 1.51
N ILE A 34 -5.53 19.47 0.38
CA ILE A 34 -6.21 19.74 -0.90
C ILE A 34 -6.94 18.50 -1.42
N VAL A 35 -6.47 17.30 -1.06
CA VAL A 35 -7.07 16.04 -1.50
C VAL A 35 -8.22 15.65 -0.60
N LYS A 36 -9.35 15.27 -1.21
CA LYS A 36 -10.43 14.59 -0.53
C LYS A 36 -10.22 13.08 -0.67
N PRO A 37 -9.92 12.35 0.41
CA PRO A 37 -9.75 10.90 0.37
C PRO A 37 -10.98 10.19 -0.20
N ILE A 38 -10.76 9.12 -0.96
CA ILE A 38 -11.82 8.30 -1.54
C ILE A 38 -11.82 6.85 -1.01
N MET A 39 -10.72 6.41 -0.39
CA MET A 39 -10.61 5.07 0.21
C MET A 39 -10.58 5.09 1.73
N GLY A 40 -10.40 6.25 2.33
CA GLY A 40 -10.31 6.40 3.78
C GLY A 40 -10.80 7.74 4.28
N VAL A 41 -10.45 8.05 5.52
CA VAL A 41 -10.83 9.29 6.20
C VAL A 41 -9.72 10.34 6.07
N ALA A 42 -10.12 11.60 6.09
CA ALA A 42 -9.19 12.73 6.17
C ALA A 42 -8.68 12.85 7.62
N PHE A 43 -7.66 12.09 7.99
CA PHE A 43 -7.15 12.00 9.36
C PHE A 43 -6.65 13.34 9.93
N TRP A 44 -6.47 14.35 9.09
CA TRP A 44 -6.13 15.73 9.49
C TRP A 44 -7.33 16.61 9.78
N ASP A 45 -8.56 16.11 9.58
CA ASP A 45 -9.80 16.83 9.88
C ASP A 45 -10.17 16.58 11.35
N GLU A 46 -10.25 17.64 12.13
CA GLU A 46 -10.58 17.60 13.57
C GLU A 46 -11.97 17.02 13.88
N ASN A 47 -12.85 16.96 12.88
CA ASN A 47 -14.17 16.35 13.00
C ASN A 47 -14.15 14.84 12.74
N VAL A 48 -13.03 14.28 12.30
CA VAL A 48 -12.87 12.84 12.09
C VAL A 48 -12.41 12.19 13.39
N GLU A 49 -13.29 11.37 13.97
CA GLU A 49 -12.99 10.55 15.14
C GLU A 49 -12.49 9.19 14.69
N VAL A 50 -11.23 8.88 14.97
CA VAL A 50 -10.64 7.55 14.78
C VAL A 50 -10.68 6.82 16.13
N LYS A 51 -11.38 5.67 16.17
CA LYS A 51 -11.48 4.85 17.38
C LYS A 51 -10.42 3.75 17.32
N PRO A 52 -9.57 3.62 18.34
CA PRO A 52 -8.63 2.51 18.42
C PRO A 52 -9.37 1.16 18.39
N GLU A 53 -8.81 0.20 17.68
CA GLU A 53 -9.29 -1.19 17.64
C GLU A 53 -8.10 -2.12 17.44
N GLU A 54 -8.23 -3.36 17.87
CA GLU A 54 -7.27 -4.40 17.53
C GLU A 54 -7.65 -5.04 16.21
N VAL A 55 -6.65 -5.24 15.34
CA VAL A 55 -6.82 -5.90 14.04
C VAL A 55 -5.80 -7.01 13.90
N SER A 56 -6.25 -8.25 13.80
CA SER A 56 -5.36 -9.37 13.52
C SER A 56 -5.34 -9.71 12.03
N VAL A 57 -4.14 -9.98 11.51
CA VAL A 57 -3.89 -10.40 10.13
C VAL A 57 -3.11 -11.70 10.16
N ARG A 58 -3.67 -12.75 9.59
CA ARG A 58 -3.01 -14.06 9.46
C ARG A 58 -2.52 -14.29 8.04
N PHE A 59 -1.28 -14.79 7.96
CA PHE A 59 -0.61 -15.15 6.71
C PHE A 59 -0.29 -16.65 6.69
N GLU A 60 -0.36 -17.23 5.49
CA GLU A 60 0.12 -18.58 5.19
C GLU A 60 1.03 -18.52 3.96
N GLU A 61 2.29 -18.97 4.12
CA GLU A 61 3.32 -18.89 3.08
C GLU A 61 3.39 -17.52 2.37
N GLY A 62 3.25 -16.43 3.14
CA GLY A 62 3.32 -15.05 2.66
C GLY A 62 2.01 -14.49 2.08
N VAL A 63 0.96 -15.28 2.01
CA VAL A 63 -0.36 -14.86 1.51
C VAL A 63 -1.27 -14.50 2.68
N PRO A 64 -1.89 -13.32 2.73
CA PRO A 64 -2.88 -13.01 3.74
C PRO A 64 -4.13 -13.86 3.52
N VAL A 65 -4.61 -14.53 4.57
CA VAL A 65 -5.73 -15.48 4.49
C VAL A 65 -6.87 -15.17 5.45
N ALA A 66 -6.62 -14.41 6.52
CA ALA A 66 -7.65 -14.05 7.47
C ALA A 66 -7.45 -12.66 8.07
N LEU A 67 -8.56 -12.03 8.44
CA LEU A 67 -8.65 -10.79 9.20
C LEU A 67 -9.57 -10.99 10.41
N ASN A 68 -9.11 -10.60 11.61
CA ASN A 68 -9.87 -10.71 12.85
C ASN A 68 -10.45 -12.11 13.07
N GLY A 69 -9.65 -13.14 12.79
CA GLY A 69 -10.05 -14.54 12.92
C GLY A 69 -11.02 -15.08 11.84
N LYS A 70 -11.50 -14.21 10.93
CA LYS A 70 -12.33 -14.64 9.80
C LYS A 70 -11.45 -14.99 8.59
N GLU A 71 -11.59 -16.21 8.10
CA GLU A 71 -10.94 -16.66 6.86
C GLU A 71 -11.71 -16.20 5.62
N TYR A 72 -10.99 -15.94 4.54
CA TYR A 72 -11.53 -15.51 3.27
C TYR A 72 -11.05 -16.44 2.16
N ALA A 73 -11.99 -17.09 1.49
CA ALA A 73 -11.71 -17.90 0.31
C ALA A 73 -11.47 -17.06 -0.94
N ASP A 74 -12.09 -15.88 -0.99
CA ASP A 74 -11.92 -14.91 -2.07
C ASP A 74 -10.94 -13.80 -1.63
N PRO A 75 -9.76 -13.69 -2.27
CA PRO A 75 -8.81 -12.63 -1.96
C PRO A 75 -9.34 -11.23 -2.23
N VAL A 76 -10.31 -11.06 -3.14
CA VAL A 76 -10.94 -9.76 -3.39
C VAL A 76 -11.73 -9.31 -2.17
N GLU A 77 -12.54 -10.19 -1.57
CA GLU A 77 -13.28 -9.87 -0.35
C GLU A 77 -12.34 -9.53 0.81
N LEU A 78 -11.25 -10.27 0.95
CA LEU A 78 -10.21 -10.01 1.96
C LEU A 78 -9.63 -8.59 1.79
N PHE A 79 -9.25 -8.22 0.57
CA PHE A 79 -8.70 -6.89 0.27
C PHE A 79 -9.72 -5.77 0.48
N LEU A 80 -10.97 -5.98 0.11
CA LEU A 80 -12.03 -5.00 0.34
C LEU A 80 -12.28 -4.77 1.84
N GLU A 81 -12.22 -5.82 2.64
CA GLU A 81 -12.32 -5.68 4.10
C GLU A 81 -11.10 -4.98 4.69
N ALA A 82 -9.89 -5.34 4.24
CA ALA A 82 -8.67 -4.65 4.64
C ALA A 82 -8.71 -3.15 4.30
N ASN A 83 -9.27 -2.79 3.13
CA ASN A 83 -9.50 -1.39 2.75
C ASN A 83 -10.48 -0.69 3.68
N ARG A 84 -11.56 -1.36 4.12
CA ARG A 84 -12.52 -0.76 5.07
C ARG A 84 -11.86 -0.52 6.43
N ILE A 85 -11.09 -1.48 6.91
CA ILE A 85 -10.36 -1.37 8.19
C ILE A 85 -9.31 -0.25 8.08
N GLY A 86 -8.36 -0.37 7.15
CA GLY A 86 -7.30 0.62 6.99
C GLY A 86 -7.83 2.02 6.68
N GLY A 87 -8.90 2.12 5.87
CA GLY A 87 -9.51 3.39 5.48
C GLY A 87 -10.11 4.16 6.65
N ARG A 88 -10.84 3.49 7.57
CA ARG A 88 -11.41 4.18 8.74
C ARG A 88 -10.36 4.68 9.74
N HIS A 89 -9.14 4.16 9.64
CA HIS A 89 -7.98 4.63 10.41
C HIS A 89 -7.08 5.61 9.63
N GLY A 90 -7.45 5.96 8.39
CA GLY A 90 -6.62 6.84 7.55
C GLY A 90 -5.27 6.23 7.16
N LEU A 91 -5.12 4.91 7.22
CA LEU A 91 -3.88 4.25 6.85
C LEU A 91 -3.57 4.38 5.36
N GLY A 92 -2.28 4.34 5.02
CA GLY A 92 -1.81 4.21 3.64
C GLY A 92 -1.92 5.47 2.80
N MET A 93 -2.12 6.64 3.42
CA MET A 93 -1.96 7.91 2.72
C MET A 93 -0.50 8.33 2.69
N SER A 94 -0.05 8.78 1.52
CA SER A 94 1.34 9.18 1.28
C SER A 94 1.42 10.32 0.28
N ASP A 95 2.15 11.37 0.62
CA ASP A 95 2.46 12.51 -0.24
C ASP A 95 3.88 12.34 -0.77
N GLN A 96 4.01 12.13 -2.07
CA GLN A 96 5.28 11.76 -2.71
C GLN A 96 5.69 12.73 -3.79
N ILE A 97 6.96 13.13 -3.77
CA ILE A 97 7.64 13.73 -4.92
C ILE A 97 8.46 12.63 -5.58
N GLU A 98 8.15 12.29 -6.79
CA GLU A 98 8.73 11.14 -7.50
C GLU A 98 9.32 11.50 -8.86
N ASN A 99 10.20 10.65 -9.35
CA ASN A 99 10.72 10.74 -10.71
C ASN A 99 9.80 9.98 -11.67
N ARG A 100 9.37 10.65 -12.73
CA ARG A 100 8.80 9.97 -13.90
C ARG A 100 9.90 9.19 -14.65
N ILE A 101 9.52 8.31 -15.56
CA ILE A 101 10.48 7.54 -16.38
C ILE A 101 11.45 8.46 -17.13
N ILE A 102 10.98 9.62 -17.53
CA ILE A 102 11.77 10.67 -18.23
C ILE A 102 12.60 11.56 -17.29
N GLU A 103 12.75 11.16 -16.03
CA GLU A 103 13.47 11.91 -14.96
C GLU A 103 12.82 13.26 -14.56
N ALA A 104 11.65 13.59 -15.09
CA ALA A 104 10.91 14.75 -14.60
C ALA A 104 10.33 14.48 -13.20
N LYS A 105 10.33 15.49 -12.35
CA LYS A 105 9.68 15.43 -11.03
C LYS A 105 8.17 15.60 -11.20
N SER A 106 7.41 14.85 -10.42
CA SER A 106 5.98 15.08 -10.23
C SER A 106 5.58 14.81 -8.79
N ARG A 107 4.43 15.26 -8.40
CA ARG A 107 3.86 14.99 -7.08
C ARG A 107 2.59 14.17 -7.22
N GLY A 108 2.47 13.13 -6.38
CA GLY A 108 1.27 12.34 -6.25
C GLY A 108 0.91 12.16 -4.78
N ILE A 109 -0.38 12.15 -4.49
CA ILE A 109 -0.91 11.73 -3.19
C ILE A 109 -1.61 10.41 -3.40
N TYR A 110 -1.22 9.42 -2.61
CA TYR A 110 -1.64 8.03 -2.75
C TYR A 110 -2.48 7.61 -1.57
N GLU A 111 -3.44 6.73 -1.82
CA GLU A 111 -4.20 6.02 -0.80
C GLU A 111 -4.10 4.52 -1.10
N ALA A 112 -3.71 3.74 -0.10
CA ALA A 112 -3.64 2.28 -0.21
C ALA A 112 -3.90 1.64 1.17
N PRO A 113 -5.10 1.80 1.75
CA PRO A 113 -5.34 1.47 3.16
C PRO A 113 -5.19 -0.02 3.46
N GLY A 114 -5.73 -0.91 2.64
CA GLY A 114 -5.59 -2.35 2.83
C GLY A 114 -4.17 -2.85 2.58
N MET A 115 -3.50 -2.31 1.57
CA MET A 115 -2.10 -2.64 1.31
C MET A 115 -1.19 -2.19 2.44
N ALA A 116 -1.44 -1.01 3.03
CA ALA A 116 -0.70 -0.53 4.19
C ALA A 116 -0.90 -1.43 5.41
N LEU A 117 -2.14 -1.84 5.69
CA LEU A 117 -2.45 -2.78 6.77
C LEU A 117 -1.69 -4.10 6.61
N PHE A 118 -1.78 -4.71 5.42
CA PHE A 118 -1.05 -5.94 5.13
C PHE A 118 0.46 -5.76 5.17
N HIS A 119 0.98 -4.66 4.64
CA HIS A 119 2.41 -4.41 4.63
C HIS A 119 2.99 -4.28 6.05
N ILE A 120 2.32 -3.54 6.93
CA ILE A 120 2.75 -3.37 8.33
C ILE A 120 2.78 -4.74 9.05
N ALA A 121 1.72 -5.54 8.89
CA ALA A 121 1.65 -6.87 9.49
C ALA A 121 2.69 -7.83 8.90
N TYR A 122 2.85 -7.84 7.57
CA TYR A 122 3.81 -8.68 6.88
C TYR A 122 5.26 -8.37 7.27
N GLU A 123 5.63 -7.09 7.30
CA GLU A 123 6.97 -6.65 7.67
C GLU A 123 7.33 -7.09 9.12
N ARG A 124 6.35 -7.15 10.00
CA ARG A 124 6.55 -7.67 11.36
C ARG A 124 6.93 -9.15 11.35
N LEU A 125 6.31 -9.97 10.51
CA LEU A 125 6.67 -11.38 10.34
C LEU A 125 8.01 -11.55 9.65
N VAL A 126 8.29 -10.78 8.60
CA VAL A 126 9.60 -10.80 7.91
C VAL A 126 10.72 -10.53 8.89
N THR A 127 10.59 -9.48 9.69
CA THR A 127 11.62 -9.11 10.68
C THR A 127 11.72 -10.09 11.86
N GLY A 128 10.62 -10.76 12.19
CA GLY A 128 10.58 -11.76 13.26
C GLY A 128 11.12 -13.14 12.87
N ILE A 129 11.12 -13.49 11.59
CA ILE A 129 11.41 -14.85 11.09
C ILE A 129 12.79 -14.93 10.43
N HIS A 130 13.14 -13.92 9.64
CA HIS A 130 14.38 -13.91 8.86
C HIS A 130 15.55 -13.26 9.59
N ASN A 131 16.77 -13.67 9.23
CA ASN A 131 17.99 -13.01 9.67
C ASN A 131 18.21 -11.67 8.93
N GLU A 132 19.09 -10.84 9.48
CA GLU A 132 19.33 -9.48 8.99
C GLU A 132 19.78 -9.43 7.52
N ASP A 133 20.71 -10.30 7.12
CA ASP A 133 21.23 -10.36 5.74
C ASP A 133 20.10 -10.67 4.74
N THR A 134 19.21 -11.59 5.09
CA THR A 134 18.04 -11.93 4.26
C THR A 134 17.06 -10.75 4.16
N ILE A 135 16.80 -10.06 5.26
CA ILE A 135 15.92 -8.88 5.31
C ILE A 135 16.50 -7.77 4.46
N GLU A 136 17.79 -7.47 4.59
CA GLU A 136 18.46 -6.44 3.79
C GLU A 136 18.35 -6.76 2.29
N GLN A 137 18.70 -7.99 1.90
CA GLN A 137 18.63 -8.39 0.49
C GLN A 137 17.20 -8.37 -0.06
N TYR A 138 16.23 -8.77 0.74
CA TYR A 138 14.80 -8.71 0.39
C TYR A 138 14.36 -7.26 0.11
N ARG A 139 14.75 -6.32 0.96
CA ARG A 139 14.42 -4.90 0.81
C ARG A 139 15.06 -4.29 -0.44
N ILE A 140 16.34 -4.57 -0.68
CA ILE A 140 17.04 -4.13 -1.90
C ILE A 140 16.36 -4.68 -3.16
N ASN A 141 16.06 -5.97 -3.15
CA ASN A 141 15.37 -6.63 -4.26
C ASN A 141 13.97 -6.06 -4.49
N GLY A 142 13.25 -5.74 -3.41
CA GLY A 142 11.92 -5.13 -3.46
C GLY A 142 11.93 -3.75 -4.12
N LEU A 143 12.89 -2.89 -3.76
CA LEU A 143 13.08 -1.58 -4.40
C LEU A 143 13.40 -1.72 -5.89
N ARG A 144 14.27 -2.66 -6.25
CA ARG A 144 14.61 -2.93 -7.65
C ARG A 144 13.42 -3.45 -8.44
N LEU A 145 12.67 -4.39 -7.86
CA LEU A 145 11.44 -4.92 -8.46
C LEU A 145 10.42 -3.81 -8.67
N GLY A 146 10.17 -2.97 -7.67
CA GLY A 146 9.24 -1.85 -7.76
C GLY A 146 9.57 -0.92 -8.94
N ARG A 147 10.85 -0.60 -9.15
CA ARG A 147 11.27 0.20 -10.31
C ARG A 147 11.01 -0.49 -11.65
N LEU A 148 11.23 -1.80 -11.75
CA LEU A 148 10.91 -2.56 -12.96
C LEU A 148 9.41 -2.57 -13.25
N LEU A 149 8.59 -2.77 -12.22
CA LEU A 149 7.13 -2.76 -12.34
C LEU A 149 6.61 -1.38 -12.75
N TYR A 150 7.14 -0.32 -12.17
CA TYR A 150 6.82 1.06 -12.56
C TYR A 150 7.13 1.34 -14.04
N GLN A 151 8.21 0.76 -14.57
CA GLN A 151 8.58 0.86 -15.98
C GLN A 151 7.73 -0.04 -16.90
N GLY A 152 6.75 -0.76 -16.39
CA GLY A 152 5.93 -1.71 -17.15
C GLY A 152 6.63 -3.02 -17.50
N ARG A 153 7.77 -3.33 -16.87
CA ARG A 153 8.62 -4.49 -17.16
C ARG A 153 8.25 -5.74 -16.34
N TRP A 154 6.97 -6.05 -16.27
CA TRP A 154 6.42 -7.14 -15.45
C TRP A 154 6.93 -8.52 -15.85
N PHE A 155 7.16 -8.75 -17.14
CA PHE A 155 7.57 -10.02 -17.70
C PHE A 155 9.06 -10.05 -18.08
N ASP A 156 9.79 -9.01 -17.73
CA ASP A 156 11.24 -8.97 -17.86
C ASP A 156 11.89 -10.05 -16.99
N SER A 157 12.92 -10.71 -17.52
CA SER A 157 13.60 -11.81 -16.83
C SER A 157 14.09 -11.40 -15.44
N GLN A 158 14.57 -10.17 -15.26
CA GLN A 158 15.00 -9.66 -13.98
C GLN A 158 13.82 -9.51 -13.00
N ALA A 159 12.66 -9.01 -13.47
CA ALA A 159 11.47 -8.89 -12.64
C ALA A 159 10.96 -10.27 -12.19
N LEU A 160 10.92 -11.24 -13.10
CA LEU A 160 10.53 -12.61 -12.78
C LEU A 160 11.49 -13.25 -11.77
N MET A 161 12.81 -13.09 -11.95
CA MET A 161 13.83 -13.58 -11.03
C MET A 161 13.68 -12.99 -9.62
N LEU A 162 13.45 -11.67 -9.51
CA LEU A 162 13.28 -11.00 -8.21
C LEU A 162 11.99 -11.43 -7.53
N ARG A 163 10.90 -11.58 -8.26
CA ARG A 163 9.61 -12.08 -7.75
C ARG A 163 9.76 -13.51 -7.24
N GLU A 164 10.36 -14.39 -8.01
CA GLU A 164 10.56 -15.78 -7.63
C GLU A 164 11.48 -15.89 -6.39
N THR A 165 12.51 -15.05 -6.32
CA THR A 165 13.38 -14.97 -5.14
C THR A 165 12.59 -14.59 -3.90
N ALA A 166 11.74 -13.55 -3.97
CA ALA A 166 10.91 -13.13 -2.85
C ALA A 166 9.90 -14.22 -2.45
N GLN A 167 9.24 -14.85 -3.41
CA GLN A 167 8.27 -15.90 -3.15
C GLN A 167 8.91 -17.16 -2.54
N ARG A 168 9.99 -17.62 -3.14
CA ARG A 168 10.61 -18.91 -2.76
C ARG A 168 11.41 -18.82 -1.47
N TRP A 169 12.16 -17.75 -1.26
CA TRP A 169 13.15 -17.67 -0.19
C TRP A 169 12.71 -16.81 1.00
N VAL A 170 11.71 -15.97 0.81
CA VAL A 170 11.16 -15.12 1.89
C VAL A 170 9.74 -15.55 2.24
N ALA A 171 8.81 -15.45 1.30
CA ALA A 171 7.39 -15.61 1.57
C ALA A 171 7.02 -17.00 2.12
N LYS A 172 7.64 -18.09 1.64
CA LYS A 172 7.35 -19.45 2.11
C LYS A 172 7.55 -19.66 3.60
N ALA A 173 8.42 -18.89 4.24
CA ALA A 173 8.64 -18.98 5.67
C ALA A 173 7.65 -18.13 6.47
N ILE A 174 6.92 -17.23 5.81
CA ILE A 174 6.03 -16.29 6.46
C ILE A 174 4.64 -16.92 6.69
N THR A 175 4.53 -17.61 7.81
CA THR A 175 3.25 -18.16 8.31
C THR A 175 3.09 -17.74 9.75
N GLY A 176 1.99 -17.07 10.07
CA GLY A 176 1.71 -16.58 11.41
C GLY A 176 0.64 -15.49 11.41
N GLU A 177 0.32 -15.01 12.60
CA GLU A 177 -0.65 -13.94 12.84
C GLU A 177 0.03 -12.77 13.54
N VAL A 178 -0.37 -11.56 13.15
CA VAL A 178 0.06 -10.31 13.77
C VAL A 178 -1.16 -9.54 14.18
N THR A 179 -1.20 -9.08 15.43
CA THR A 179 -2.20 -8.14 15.92
C THR A 179 -1.62 -6.72 15.87
N LEU A 180 -2.35 -5.81 15.27
CA LEU A 180 -2.04 -4.40 15.15
C LEU A 180 -3.08 -3.60 15.93
N GLU A 181 -2.68 -2.47 16.46
CA GLU A 181 -3.55 -1.47 17.09
C GLU A 181 -3.41 -0.16 16.30
N PRO A 182 -4.17 0.00 15.18
CA PRO A 182 -4.18 1.26 14.44
C PRO A 182 -4.78 2.38 15.26
N VAL A 183 -4.05 3.46 15.40
CA VAL A 183 -4.45 4.65 16.17
C VAL A 183 -4.57 5.86 15.24
#